data_90990ef697309b2dab00f92d57431c19
#
_entry.id   90990ef697309b2dab00f92d57431c19
#
_cell.length_a   1.000
_cell.length_b   1.000
_cell.length_c   1.000
_cell.angle_alpha   90.00
_cell.angle_beta   90.00
_cell.angle_gamma   90.00
#
_symmetry.space_group_name_H-M   'P 1'
#
loop_
_entity.id
_entity.type
_entity.pdbx_description
1 polymer ?
#
loop_
_entity_poly.entity_id
_entity_poly.type
_entity_poly.pdbx_seq_one_letter_code
_entity_poly.pdbx_strand_id
1 'polypeptide(L)'
;MLILAGNTFATTKADTLVVTTNPQMHCENCEKKIKSNIRFVKGTKKIDTSVKEQKVTIIYDSKKASYKDFVGAFKKIGYEIKKK
;
A
#
# COMPACT_ATOMS: atom_id res chain seq x y z
N MET A 1 16.66 -30.64 7.82
CA MET A 1 16.60 -29.80 7.79
C MET A 1 16.61 -29.08 7.08
N LEU A 2 16.37 -28.79 7.06
CA LEU A 2 16.50 -28.01 6.53
C LEU A 2 15.94 -27.19 6.15
N ILE A 3 15.54 -27.24 5.92
CA ILE A 3 14.99 -26.54 5.52
C ILE A 3 14.77 -25.46 5.83
N LEU A 4 14.80 -25.70 6.40
CA LEU A 4 14.90 -24.64 6.91
C LEU A 4 15.25 -23.58 6.15
N ALA A 5 15.71 -23.81 5.23
CA ALA A 5 16.04 -22.81 4.31
C ALA A 5 14.89 -21.94 4.02
N GLY A 6 13.78 -22.51 3.94
CA GLY A 6 12.61 -21.74 3.71
C GLY A 6 12.42 -20.66 4.73
N ASN A 7 12.96 -20.84 5.85
CA ASN A 7 12.79 -19.88 6.89
C ASN A 7 13.40 -18.56 6.61
N THR A 8 14.38 -18.55 5.77
CA THR A 8 15.02 -17.31 5.46
C THR A 8 14.05 -16.31 4.90
N PHE A 9 13.08 -16.77 4.21
CA PHE A 9 12.13 -15.87 3.62
C PHE A 9 11.22 -15.24 4.65
N ALA A 10 11.05 -15.92 5.74
CA ALA A 10 10.20 -15.39 6.77
C ALA A 10 10.76 -14.14 7.38
N THR A 11 12.01 -13.86 7.16
CA THR A 11 12.60 -12.66 7.70
C THR A 11 12.15 -11.43 6.96
N THR A 12 11.57 -11.60 5.78
CA THR A 12 11.03 -10.49 5.04
C THR A 12 9.68 -10.15 5.64
N LYS A 13 9.63 -9.12 6.42
CA LYS A 13 8.39 -8.72 7.06
C LYS A 13 7.65 -7.74 6.20
N ALA A 14 6.64 -8.23 5.55
CA ALA A 14 5.78 -7.38 4.77
C ALA A 14 4.43 -7.30 5.46
N ASP A 15 3.98 -6.11 5.72
CA ASP A 15 2.67 -5.87 6.30
C ASP A 15 1.70 -5.50 5.21
N THR A 16 0.43 -5.76 5.46
CA THR A 16 -0.63 -5.40 4.53
C THR A 16 -1.45 -4.28 5.14
N LEU A 17 -1.62 -3.22 4.39
CA LEU A 17 -2.46 -2.10 4.80
C LEU A 17 -3.61 -1.98 3.82
N VAL A 18 -4.83 -2.00 4.32
CA VAL A 18 -6.02 -1.81 3.49
C VAL A 18 -6.68 -0.52 3.91
N VAL A 19 -6.86 0.40 2.97
CA VAL A 19 -7.43 1.71 3.25
C VAL A 19 -8.51 2.07 2.25
N THR A 20 -9.38 2.99 2.65
CA THR A 20 -10.32 3.61 1.73
C THR A 20 -9.83 5.02 1.47
N THR A 21 -10.24 5.59 0.36
CA THR A 21 -9.82 6.94 -0.02
C THR A 21 -10.99 7.91 0.00
N ASN A 22 -10.67 9.18 0.26
CA ASN A 22 -11.62 10.26 0.18
C ASN A 22 -10.92 11.41 -0.55
N PRO A 23 -11.39 11.86 -1.71
CA PRO A 23 -12.59 11.40 -2.39
C PRO A 23 -12.46 9.97 -2.92
N GLN A 24 -13.59 9.38 -3.26
CA GLN A 24 -13.62 8.02 -3.75
C GLN A 24 -12.96 7.91 -5.12
N MET A 25 -12.40 6.74 -5.38
CA MET A 25 -11.88 6.45 -6.70
C MET A 25 -13.07 6.19 -7.65
N HIS A 26 -13.01 6.77 -8.84
CA HIS A 26 -14.12 6.63 -9.80
C HIS A 26 -13.73 5.95 -11.11
N CYS A 27 -12.46 5.90 -11.43
CA CYS A 27 -12.04 5.37 -12.72
C CYS A 27 -10.59 4.90 -12.67
N GLU A 28 -10.16 4.31 -13.77
CA GLU A 28 -8.81 3.80 -13.89
C GLU A 28 -7.75 4.87 -13.69
N ASN A 29 -8.04 6.10 -14.09
CA ASN A 29 -7.07 7.18 -13.93
C ASN A 29 -6.78 7.44 -12.46
N CYS A 30 -7.80 7.34 -11.61
CA CYS A 30 -7.61 7.49 -10.18
C CYS A 30 -6.73 6.37 -9.64
N GLU A 31 -6.98 5.15 -10.08
CA GLU A 31 -6.18 4.00 -9.68
C GLU A 31 -4.74 4.15 -10.15
N LYS A 32 -4.55 4.58 -11.39
CA LYS A 32 -3.20 4.78 -11.94
C LYS A 32 -2.44 5.84 -11.16
N LYS A 33 -3.13 6.92 -10.83
CA LYS A 33 -2.52 8.00 -10.07
C LYS A 33 -2.05 7.50 -8.71
N ILE A 34 -2.89 6.75 -8.04
CA ILE A 34 -2.54 6.19 -6.74
C ILE A 34 -1.36 5.23 -6.88
N LYS A 35 -1.48 4.28 -7.79
CA LYS A 35 -0.41 3.29 -7.99
C LYS A 35 0.92 3.94 -8.35
N SER A 36 0.90 4.90 -9.27
CA SER A 36 2.13 5.54 -9.74
C SER A 36 2.83 6.35 -8.66
N ASN A 37 2.07 6.92 -7.75
CA ASN A 37 2.65 7.79 -6.73
C ASN A 37 2.97 7.04 -5.45
N ILE A 38 2.07 6.18 -5.03
CA ILE A 38 2.27 5.49 -3.75
C ILE A 38 3.37 4.44 -3.83
N ARG A 39 3.57 3.85 -4.99
CA ARG A 39 4.62 2.85 -5.17
C ARG A 39 6.02 3.41 -4.88
N PHE A 40 6.18 4.71 -4.96
CA PHE A 40 7.46 5.34 -4.68
C PHE A 40 7.71 5.60 -3.20
N VAL A 41 6.73 5.35 -2.36
CA VAL A 41 6.94 5.44 -0.93
C VAL A 41 7.97 4.36 -0.57
N LYS A 42 9.01 4.75 0.14
CA LYS A 42 10.08 3.82 0.50
C LYS A 42 9.49 2.65 1.28
N GLY A 43 9.83 1.46 0.87
CA GLY A 43 9.34 0.26 1.54
C GLY A 43 8.11 -0.36 0.91
N THR A 44 7.46 0.31 -0.03
CA THR A 44 6.30 -0.23 -0.71
C THR A 44 6.72 -1.38 -1.61
N LYS A 45 6.06 -2.52 -1.46
CA LYS A 45 6.34 -3.70 -2.27
C LYS A 45 5.30 -3.94 -3.34
N LYS A 46 4.04 -3.73 -3.02
CA LYS A 46 2.95 -3.97 -3.96
C LYS A 46 1.76 -3.10 -3.62
N ILE A 47 1.03 -2.67 -4.63
CA ILE A 47 -0.19 -1.90 -4.46
C ILE A 47 -1.26 -2.48 -5.35
N ASP A 48 -2.42 -2.75 -4.77
CA ASP A 48 -3.61 -3.15 -5.50
C ASP A 48 -4.72 -2.17 -5.19
N THR A 49 -5.51 -1.86 -6.19
CA THR A 49 -6.64 -0.95 -6.02
C THR A 49 -7.92 -1.62 -6.49
N SER A 50 -9.04 -1.26 -5.89
CA SER A 50 -10.34 -1.75 -6.30
C SER A 50 -11.35 -0.63 -6.23
N VAL A 51 -11.79 -0.16 -7.38
CA VAL A 51 -12.84 0.86 -7.45
C VAL A 51 -14.15 0.28 -6.94
N LYS A 52 -14.41 -0.96 -7.30
CA LYS A 52 -15.63 -1.64 -6.89
C LYS A 52 -15.79 -1.71 -5.38
N GLU A 53 -14.70 -2.02 -4.69
CA GLU A 53 -14.73 -2.14 -3.24
C GLU A 53 -14.26 -0.90 -2.53
N GLN A 54 -13.83 0.09 -3.28
CA GLN A 54 -13.30 1.35 -2.74
C GLN A 54 -12.20 1.12 -1.74
N LYS A 55 -11.23 0.29 -2.14
CA LYS A 55 -10.11 0.01 -1.25
C LYS A 55 -8.78 0.00 -1.99
N VAL A 56 -7.74 0.33 -1.27
CA VAL A 56 -6.37 0.23 -1.74
C VAL A 56 -5.65 -0.71 -0.78
N THR A 57 -5.05 -1.75 -1.32
CA THR A 57 -4.29 -2.70 -0.52
C THR A 57 -2.81 -2.47 -0.80
N ILE A 58 -2.04 -2.21 0.24
CA ILE A 58 -0.62 -1.90 0.12
C ILE A 58 0.16 -2.94 0.90
N ILE A 59 1.11 -3.57 0.24
CA ILE A 59 2.03 -4.48 0.91
C ILE A 59 3.36 -3.75 1.01
N TYR A 60 3.85 -3.60 2.21
CA TYR A 60 5.03 -2.78 2.47
C TYR A 60 5.89 -3.38 3.58
N ASP A 61 7.13 -2.92 3.62
CA ASP A 61 8.07 -3.31 4.65
C ASP A 61 7.89 -2.39 5.86
N SER A 62 7.41 -2.94 6.95
CA SER A 62 7.11 -2.16 8.16
C SER A 62 8.33 -1.52 8.79
N LYS A 63 9.51 -1.99 8.43
CA LYS A 63 10.74 -1.39 8.91
C LYS A 63 11.10 -0.11 8.16
N LYS A 64 10.58 0.05 6.96
CA LYS A 64 10.91 1.19 6.10
C LYS A 64 9.78 2.19 5.96
N ALA A 65 8.55 1.77 6.17
CA ALA A 65 7.40 2.64 6.01
C ALA A 65 6.40 2.40 7.12
N SER A 66 5.59 3.39 7.39
CA SER A 66 4.53 3.29 8.38
C SER A 66 3.25 3.85 7.77
N TYR A 67 2.15 3.66 8.49
CA TYR A 67 0.87 4.19 8.05
C TYR A 67 0.94 5.70 7.77
N LYS A 68 1.66 6.43 8.61
CA LYS A 68 1.81 7.88 8.44
C LYS A 68 2.48 8.25 7.13
N ASP A 69 3.42 7.45 6.69
CA ASP A 69 4.09 7.71 5.42
C ASP A 69 3.10 7.63 4.27
N PHE A 70 2.20 6.66 4.33
CA PHE A 70 1.19 6.50 3.30
C PHE A 70 0.13 7.60 3.38
N VAL A 71 -0.25 8.01 4.59
CA VAL A 71 -1.17 9.13 4.76
C VAL A 71 -0.62 10.38 4.07
N GLY A 72 0.65 10.68 4.30
CA GLY A 72 1.30 11.83 3.68
C GLY A 72 1.38 11.72 2.18
N ALA A 73 1.72 10.53 1.69
CA ALA A 73 1.84 10.31 0.25
C ALA A 73 0.49 10.47 -0.46
N PHE A 74 -0.59 9.95 0.12
CA PHE A 74 -1.92 10.12 -0.45
C PHE A 74 -2.35 11.58 -0.43
N LYS A 75 -2.02 12.29 0.64
CA LYS A 75 -2.35 13.69 0.75
C LYS A 75 -1.73 14.53 -0.37
N LYS A 76 -0.51 14.19 -0.73
CA LYS A 76 0.19 14.91 -1.80
C LYS A 76 -0.52 14.82 -3.14
N ILE A 77 -1.26 13.76 -3.36
CA ILE A 77 -1.98 13.59 -4.61
C ILE A 77 -3.48 13.88 -4.46
N GLY A 78 -3.86 14.47 -3.32
CA GLY A 78 -5.22 14.93 -3.12
C GLY A 78 -6.18 13.95 -2.50
N TYR A 79 -5.67 12.92 -1.83
CA TYR A 79 -6.51 11.93 -1.18
C TYR A 79 -6.25 11.85 0.31
N GLU A 80 -7.32 11.63 1.06
CA GLU A 80 -7.19 11.27 2.46
C GLU A 80 -7.50 9.79 2.57
N ILE A 81 -6.85 9.10 3.47
CA ILE A 81 -7.09 7.68 3.64
C ILE A 81 -7.52 7.34 5.06
N LYS A 82 -8.25 6.25 5.16
CA LYS A 82 -8.70 5.69 6.42
C LYS A 82 -8.50 4.20 6.35
N LYS A 83 -8.10 3.60 7.45
CA LYS A 83 -8.02 2.14 7.50
C LYS A 83 -9.39 1.56 7.34
N LYS A 84 -9.47 0.57 6.48
CA LYS A 84 -10.73 -0.09 6.23
C LYS A 84 -11.01 -1.17 7.28
#